data_d81fdae311857ff690f15445a86baaab
#
_entry.id   d81fdae311857ff690f15445a86baaab
#
_cell.length_a   1.000
_cell.length_b   1.000
_cell.length_c   1.000
_cell.angle_alpha   90.00
_cell.angle_beta   90.00
_cell.angle_gamma   90.00
#
_symmetry.space_group_name_H-M   'P 1'
#
loop_
_entity.id
_entity.type
_entity.pdbx_description
1 polymer ?
#
loop_
_entity_poly.entity_id
_entity_poly.type
_entity_poly.pdbx_seq_one_letter_code
_entity_poly.pdbx_strand_id
1 'polypeptide(L)'
;MKALEINNLSFGYKDSEKLIVDDLSFDINKNEFVTIIAPSGTGKSTLFRLILGLLKPQKGNINILKDGNKNIIGYMPQKDSLMPWRNILDNTAVGLELNGYSKKEARKVAATYFEGFGLKGTEKYYPHELSGGMRQRASFLRAIVNNPSIILLDEPFSSLDALTRRKMQSWLLDLCQRQSNTVFMITHDIEEALLLSDRILICTELPYRNLKSIDVNIERPRNYETTLSSEFIELKRDILNVLDSLEENKGGI
;
A
#
# COMPACT_ATOMS: atom_id res chain seq x y z
N MET A 1 14.33 -12.39 7.29
CA MET A 1 14.95 -11.99 6.01
C MET A 1 14.25 -10.73 5.53
N LYS A 2 14.97 -9.65 5.23
CA LYS A 2 14.40 -8.36 4.84
C LYS A 2 13.97 -8.37 3.38
N ALA A 3 12.75 -7.94 3.11
CA ALA A 3 12.22 -7.78 1.75
C ALA A 3 12.52 -6.37 1.18
N LEU A 4 12.50 -5.36 2.06
CA LEU A 4 12.85 -3.97 1.75
C LEU A 4 13.76 -3.43 2.84
N GLU A 5 14.84 -2.73 2.47
CA GLU A 5 15.70 -1.97 3.37
C GLU A 5 15.87 -0.56 2.83
N ILE A 6 15.68 0.41 3.69
CA ILE A 6 15.95 1.82 3.44
C ILE A 6 17.03 2.26 4.41
N ASN A 7 18.13 2.81 3.90
CA ASN A 7 19.29 3.18 4.69
C ASN A 7 19.68 4.64 4.42
N ASN A 8 19.60 5.49 5.45
CA ASN A 8 20.01 6.90 5.47
C ASN A 8 19.48 7.70 4.29
N LEU A 9 18.21 7.46 3.94
CA LEU A 9 17.55 8.03 2.77
C LEU A 9 17.28 9.51 2.96
N SER A 10 17.72 10.35 2.01
CA SER A 10 17.38 11.77 2.00
C SER A 10 16.92 12.21 0.62
N PHE A 11 15.84 13.00 0.59
CA PHE A 11 15.25 13.52 -0.63
C PHE A 11 14.47 14.81 -0.40
N GLY A 12 14.64 15.76 -1.32
CA GLY A 12 13.81 16.95 -1.50
C GLY A 12 13.63 17.27 -2.98
N TYR A 13 12.54 17.95 -3.33
CA TYR A 13 12.34 18.41 -4.71
C TYR A 13 13.27 19.62 -5.00
N LYS A 14 13.75 19.73 -6.25
CA LYS A 14 14.70 20.78 -6.67
C LYS A 14 14.17 22.20 -6.45
N ASP A 15 12.87 22.39 -6.55
CA ASP A 15 12.20 23.68 -6.42
C ASP A 15 11.77 23.99 -4.97
N SER A 16 12.19 23.16 -4.02
CA SER A 16 11.87 23.31 -2.60
C SER A 16 13.16 23.20 -1.77
N GLU A 17 13.40 24.20 -0.93
CA GLU A 17 14.50 24.14 0.05
C GLU A 17 14.25 23.11 1.16
N LYS A 18 13.02 22.58 1.26
CA LYS A 18 12.62 21.66 2.32
C LYS A 18 12.81 20.21 1.87
N LEU A 19 13.51 19.43 2.70
CA LEU A 19 13.55 17.99 2.56
C LEU A 19 12.18 17.38 2.91
N ILE A 20 11.80 16.33 2.20
CA ILE A 20 10.64 15.50 2.50
C ILE A 20 11.07 14.30 3.33
N VAL A 21 12.23 13.76 3.01
CA VAL A 21 12.87 12.64 3.71
C VAL A 21 14.28 13.07 4.08
N ASP A 22 14.70 12.83 5.33
CA ASP A 22 16.02 13.22 5.83
C ASP A 22 16.58 12.15 6.76
N ASP A 23 17.63 11.49 6.32
CA ASP A 23 18.33 10.41 7.04
C ASP A 23 17.42 9.26 7.51
N LEU A 24 16.38 8.94 6.73
CA LEU A 24 15.40 7.93 7.07
C LEU A 24 15.96 6.51 6.88
N SER A 25 15.83 5.69 7.92
CA SER A 25 16.20 4.28 7.88
C SER A 25 15.12 3.40 8.50
N PHE A 26 14.69 2.37 7.78
CA PHE A 26 13.82 1.31 8.28
C PHE A 26 13.87 0.10 7.34
N ASP A 27 13.32 -1.01 7.79
CA ASP A 27 13.21 -2.23 7.00
C ASP A 27 11.83 -2.89 7.11
N ILE A 28 11.52 -3.77 6.15
CA ILE A 28 10.33 -4.61 6.12
C ILE A 28 10.77 -6.05 5.90
N ASN A 29 10.32 -6.96 6.76
CA ASN A 29 10.63 -8.37 6.65
C ASN A 29 9.81 -9.06 5.55
N LYS A 30 10.32 -10.18 5.04
CA LYS A 30 9.55 -11.01 4.10
C LYS A 30 8.28 -11.51 4.78
N ASN A 31 7.16 -11.44 4.04
CA ASN A 31 5.82 -11.83 4.49
C ASN A 31 5.26 -10.95 5.63
N GLU A 32 5.81 -9.79 5.86
CA GLU A 32 5.32 -8.83 6.85
C GLU A 32 4.35 -7.85 6.17
N PHE A 33 3.26 -7.53 6.85
CA PHE A 33 2.36 -6.44 6.46
C PHE A 33 2.69 -5.22 7.31
N VAL A 34 3.30 -4.21 6.70
CA VAL A 34 3.67 -2.95 7.37
C VAL A 34 2.81 -1.82 6.83
N THR A 35 2.29 -1.00 7.73
CA THR A 35 1.57 0.23 7.34
C THR A 35 2.29 1.46 7.88
N ILE A 36 2.38 2.51 7.05
CA ILE A 36 2.79 3.83 7.51
C ILE A 36 1.57 4.74 7.68
N ILE A 37 1.44 5.32 8.87
CA ILE A 37 0.46 6.36 9.18
C ILE A 37 1.19 7.69 9.24
N ALA A 38 0.73 8.65 8.46
CA ALA A 38 1.22 10.01 8.51
C ALA A 38 0.14 10.98 8.00
N PRO A 39 0.12 12.24 8.46
CA PRO A 39 -0.83 13.25 8.01
C PRO A 39 -0.83 13.44 6.49
N SER A 40 -1.93 13.97 5.95
CA SER A 40 -2.04 14.28 4.52
C SER A 40 -1.03 15.35 4.11
N GLY A 41 -0.49 15.26 2.88
CA GLY A 41 0.49 16.24 2.37
C GLY A 41 1.93 16.07 2.88
N THR A 42 2.21 15.07 3.70
CA THR A 42 3.55 14.85 4.29
C THR A 42 4.56 14.19 3.35
N GLY A 43 4.19 13.88 2.11
CA GLY A 43 5.14 13.23 1.17
C GLY A 43 5.11 11.70 1.16
N LYS A 44 4.06 11.06 1.72
CA LYS A 44 3.90 9.59 1.71
C LYS A 44 4.09 8.98 0.32
N SER A 45 3.39 9.50 -0.69
CA SER A 45 3.51 9.03 -2.07
C SER A 45 4.90 9.29 -2.67
N THR A 46 5.66 10.29 -2.14
CA THR A 46 7.05 10.53 -2.53
C THR A 46 7.95 9.39 -2.08
N LEU A 47 7.75 8.85 -0.87
CA LEU A 47 8.47 7.67 -0.39
C LEU A 47 8.23 6.46 -1.31
N PHE A 48 6.98 6.22 -1.71
CA PHE A 48 6.69 5.14 -2.67
C PHE A 48 7.33 5.36 -4.04
N ARG A 49 7.35 6.60 -4.54
CA ARG A 49 8.05 6.92 -5.81
C ARG A 49 9.56 6.70 -5.72
N LEU A 50 10.18 6.93 -4.57
CA LEU A 50 11.58 6.61 -4.33
C LEU A 50 11.80 5.09 -4.32
N ILE A 51 10.96 4.32 -3.63
CA ILE A 51 11.02 2.85 -3.60
C ILE A 51 10.84 2.26 -5.00
N LEU A 52 9.94 2.83 -5.81
CA LEU A 52 9.71 2.41 -7.20
C LEU A 52 10.83 2.82 -8.17
N GLY A 53 11.81 3.60 -7.72
CA GLY A 53 12.87 4.14 -8.58
C GLY A 53 12.40 5.23 -9.55
N LEU A 54 11.19 5.75 -9.39
CA LEU A 54 10.66 6.87 -10.18
C LEU A 54 11.31 8.22 -9.79
N LEU A 55 11.84 8.29 -8.57
CA LEU A 55 12.65 9.40 -8.08
C LEU A 55 13.99 8.83 -7.60
N LYS A 56 15.05 9.60 -7.77
CA LYS A 56 16.38 9.25 -7.27
C LYS A 56 16.63 9.93 -5.93
N PRO A 57 17.03 9.20 -4.87
CA PRO A 57 17.40 9.80 -3.61
C PRO A 57 18.64 10.70 -3.78
N GLN A 58 18.75 11.72 -2.96
CA GLN A 58 19.94 12.58 -2.89
C GLN A 58 21.05 11.92 -2.06
N LYS A 59 20.66 11.15 -1.02
CA LYS A 59 21.56 10.36 -0.18
C LYS A 59 20.89 9.03 0.19
N GLY A 60 21.69 8.08 0.61
CA GLY A 60 21.24 6.77 1.05
C GLY A 60 20.93 5.81 -0.10
N ASN A 61 20.38 4.67 0.25
CA ASN A 61 20.02 3.64 -0.71
C ASN A 61 18.73 2.91 -0.30
N ILE A 62 18.12 2.26 -1.29
CA ILE A 62 16.94 1.41 -1.14
C ILE A 62 17.28 0.05 -1.74
N ASN A 63 17.23 -0.98 -0.91
CA ASN A 63 17.48 -2.36 -1.31
C ASN A 63 16.17 -3.15 -1.27
N ILE A 64 15.83 -3.79 -2.38
CA ILE A 64 14.67 -4.65 -2.50
C ILE A 64 15.14 -6.06 -2.80
N LEU A 65 14.68 -7.02 -2.00
CA LEU A 65 15.03 -8.43 -2.19
C LEU A 65 14.55 -8.92 -3.56
N LYS A 66 15.49 -9.37 -4.37
CA LYS A 66 15.18 -10.01 -5.65
C LYS A 66 14.88 -11.49 -5.41
N ASP A 67 13.69 -11.92 -5.73
CA ASP A 67 13.27 -13.32 -5.67
C ASP A 67 13.25 -13.91 -7.09
N GLY A 68 14.42 -14.30 -7.57
CA GLY A 68 14.62 -14.81 -8.93
C GLY A 68 14.32 -13.76 -10.03
N ASN A 69 13.68 -14.21 -11.13
CA ASN A 69 13.30 -13.36 -12.28
C ASN A 69 11.87 -12.78 -12.18
N LYS A 70 11.24 -12.83 -11.00
CA LYS A 70 9.87 -12.34 -10.83
C LYS A 70 9.80 -10.82 -10.75
N ASN A 71 8.72 -10.24 -11.22
CA ASN A 71 8.38 -8.85 -10.95
C ASN A 71 8.30 -8.64 -9.45
N ILE A 72 9.11 -7.71 -8.97
CA ILE A 72 9.40 -7.57 -7.56
C ILE A 72 8.30 -6.79 -6.87
N ILE A 73 7.73 -5.77 -7.55
CA ILE A 73 6.81 -4.82 -6.95
C ILE A 73 5.48 -4.77 -7.69
N GLY A 74 4.38 -4.97 -6.95
CA GLY A 74 3.05 -4.55 -7.33
C GLY A 74 2.75 -3.18 -6.74
N TYR A 75 2.24 -2.25 -7.52
CA TYR A 75 1.94 -0.90 -7.04
C TYR A 75 0.52 -0.48 -7.34
N MET A 76 -0.18 -0.07 -6.31
CA MET A 76 -1.47 0.60 -6.39
C MET A 76 -1.32 2.05 -5.96
N PRO A 77 -1.37 3.01 -6.90
CA PRO A 77 -1.31 4.43 -6.57
C PRO A 77 -2.64 4.94 -5.99
N GLN A 78 -2.61 6.04 -5.24
CA GLN A 78 -3.78 6.70 -4.67
C GLN A 78 -4.86 7.04 -5.72
N LYS A 79 -4.45 7.55 -6.90
CA LYS A 79 -5.33 7.67 -8.07
C LYS A 79 -5.21 6.38 -8.88
N ASP A 80 -6.33 5.87 -9.38
CA ASP A 80 -6.39 4.57 -10.05
C ASP A 80 -5.38 4.37 -11.19
N SER A 81 -4.99 5.44 -11.88
CA SER A 81 -3.99 5.45 -12.98
C SER A 81 -4.23 4.34 -14.01
N LEU A 82 -5.49 4.02 -14.26
CA LEU A 82 -5.85 3.09 -15.33
C LEU A 82 -5.60 3.74 -16.69
N MET A 83 -5.18 2.92 -17.66
CA MET A 83 -4.94 3.38 -19.03
C MET A 83 -6.29 3.61 -19.71
N PRO A 84 -6.65 4.86 -20.08
CA PRO A 84 -7.98 5.18 -20.59
C PRO A 84 -8.29 4.55 -21.96
N TRP A 85 -7.27 4.17 -22.72
CA TRP A 85 -7.37 3.51 -24.02
C TRP A 85 -7.42 1.98 -23.97
N ARG A 86 -7.32 1.38 -22.77
CA ARG A 86 -7.48 -0.06 -22.55
C ARG A 86 -8.78 -0.34 -21.78
N ASN A 87 -9.46 -1.43 -22.13
CA ASN A 87 -10.55 -1.91 -21.30
C ASN A 87 -10.05 -2.42 -19.93
N ILE A 88 -10.96 -2.73 -19.01
CA ILE A 88 -10.60 -3.10 -17.63
C ILE A 88 -9.84 -4.41 -17.59
N LEU A 89 -10.23 -5.41 -18.38
CA LEU A 89 -9.48 -6.67 -18.44
C LEU A 89 -8.04 -6.47 -18.94
N ASP A 90 -7.84 -5.64 -19.95
CA ASP A 90 -6.51 -5.33 -20.48
C ASP A 90 -5.69 -4.47 -19.51
N ASN A 91 -6.34 -3.58 -18.73
CA ASN A 91 -5.68 -2.85 -17.67
C ASN A 91 -5.16 -3.77 -16.56
N THR A 92 -5.98 -4.72 -16.12
CA THR A 92 -5.60 -5.65 -15.07
C THR A 92 -4.57 -6.67 -15.54
N ALA A 93 -4.61 -7.07 -16.80
CA ALA A 93 -3.71 -8.08 -17.36
C ALA A 93 -2.31 -7.56 -17.74
N VAL A 94 -2.10 -6.21 -17.77
CA VAL A 94 -0.85 -5.63 -18.31
C VAL A 94 0.40 -6.14 -17.61
N GLY A 95 0.35 -6.35 -16.32
CA GLY A 95 1.50 -6.84 -15.56
C GLY A 95 1.90 -8.26 -15.96
N LEU A 96 0.92 -9.11 -16.30
CA LEU A 96 1.18 -10.47 -16.83
C LEU A 96 1.79 -10.41 -18.23
N GLU A 97 1.30 -9.49 -19.11
CA GLU A 97 1.89 -9.27 -20.43
C GLU A 97 3.38 -8.88 -20.32
N LEU A 98 3.72 -7.98 -19.38
CA LEU A 98 5.11 -7.57 -19.12
C LEU A 98 5.99 -8.73 -18.60
N ASN A 99 5.39 -9.73 -17.96
CA ASN A 99 6.06 -10.96 -17.51
C ASN A 99 6.15 -12.05 -18.59
N GLY A 100 5.82 -11.73 -19.84
CA GLY A 100 5.98 -12.63 -20.98
C GLY A 100 4.78 -13.53 -21.28
N TYR A 101 3.65 -13.38 -20.57
CA TYR A 101 2.42 -14.06 -20.95
C TYR A 101 1.89 -13.50 -22.28
N SER A 102 1.38 -14.39 -23.14
CA SER A 102 0.62 -13.92 -24.30
C SER A 102 -0.62 -13.13 -23.83
N LYS A 103 -1.09 -12.18 -24.62
CA LYS A 103 -2.27 -11.37 -24.31
C LYS A 103 -3.49 -12.23 -23.99
N LYS A 104 -3.66 -13.38 -24.66
CA LYS A 104 -4.76 -14.33 -24.44
C LYS A 104 -4.66 -15.00 -23.06
N GLU A 105 -3.47 -15.45 -22.68
CA GLU A 105 -3.22 -16.08 -21.39
C GLU A 105 -3.35 -15.07 -20.25
N ALA A 106 -2.74 -13.89 -20.39
CA ALA A 106 -2.81 -12.81 -19.41
C ALA A 106 -4.29 -12.44 -19.10
N ARG A 107 -5.11 -12.28 -20.13
CA ARG A 107 -6.56 -12.04 -20.00
C ARG A 107 -7.27 -13.19 -19.27
N LYS A 108 -6.94 -14.44 -19.62
CA LYS A 108 -7.55 -15.61 -18.97
C LYS A 108 -7.24 -15.64 -17.47
N VAL A 109 -6.00 -15.39 -17.09
CA VAL A 109 -5.58 -15.34 -15.69
C VAL A 109 -6.25 -14.16 -14.97
N ALA A 110 -6.18 -12.95 -15.52
CA ALA A 110 -6.78 -11.78 -14.89
C ALA A 110 -8.30 -11.94 -14.68
N ALA A 111 -9.02 -12.52 -15.65
CA ALA A 111 -10.47 -12.72 -15.57
C ALA A 111 -10.89 -13.60 -14.37
N THR A 112 -10.06 -14.51 -13.91
CA THR A 112 -10.39 -15.38 -12.75
C THR A 112 -10.56 -14.61 -11.45
N TYR A 113 -10.03 -13.40 -11.36
CA TYR A 113 -10.13 -12.55 -10.17
C TYR A 113 -11.34 -11.61 -10.19
N PHE A 114 -11.97 -11.40 -11.36
CA PHE A 114 -13.02 -10.36 -11.53
C PHE A 114 -14.20 -10.53 -10.60
N GLU A 115 -14.65 -11.77 -10.39
CA GLU A 115 -15.76 -12.04 -9.48
C GLU A 115 -15.43 -11.71 -8.03
N GLY A 116 -14.26 -12.12 -7.54
CA GLY A 116 -13.79 -11.81 -6.18
C GLY A 116 -13.62 -10.32 -5.93
N PHE A 117 -13.29 -9.55 -6.99
CA PHE A 117 -13.17 -8.09 -6.94
C PHE A 117 -14.49 -7.34 -7.18
N GLY A 118 -15.59 -8.06 -7.42
CA GLY A 118 -16.87 -7.44 -7.77
C GLY A 118 -16.80 -6.63 -9.07
N LEU A 119 -15.99 -7.12 -10.03
CA LEU A 119 -15.81 -6.55 -11.37
C LEU A 119 -16.41 -7.42 -12.47
N LYS A 120 -17.07 -8.53 -12.13
CA LYS A 120 -17.71 -9.44 -13.08
C LYS A 120 -18.67 -8.69 -14.00
N GLY A 121 -18.53 -8.90 -15.30
CA GLY A 121 -19.32 -8.24 -16.34
C GLY A 121 -18.76 -6.90 -16.83
N THR A 122 -17.64 -6.42 -16.24
CA THR A 122 -17.01 -5.16 -16.65
C THR A 122 -15.73 -5.35 -17.48
N GLU A 123 -15.43 -6.57 -17.89
CA GLU A 123 -14.19 -6.94 -18.56
C GLU A 123 -13.92 -6.12 -19.82
N LYS A 124 -15.00 -5.76 -20.55
CA LYS A 124 -14.94 -5.00 -21.79
C LYS A 124 -15.13 -3.48 -21.61
N TYR A 125 -15.47 -3.03 -20.40
CA TYR A 125 -15.68 -1.61 -20.10
C TYR A 125 -14.35 -0.87 -20.08
N TYR A 126 -14.41 0.41 -20.39
CA TYR A 126 -13.27 1.33 -20.26
C TYR A 126 -13.32 2.04 -18.91
N PRO A 127 -12.20 2.62 -18.42
CA PRO A 127 -12.15 3.27 -17.12
C PRO A 127 -13.22 4.34 -16.89
N HIS A 128 -13.59 5.10 -17.93
CA HIS A 128 -14.60 6.16 -17.83
C HIS A 128 -16.04 5.64 -17.66
N GLU A 129 -16.29 4.36 -17.95
CA GLU A 129 -17.59 3.71 -17.80
C GLU A 129 -17.79 3.13 -16.37
N LEU A 130 -16.76 3.15 -15.53
CA LEU A 130 -16.79 2.60 -14.19
C LEU A 130 -17.00 3.67 -13.11
N SER A 131 -17.62 3.29 -11.99
CA SER A 131 -17.62 4.11 -10.77
C SER A 131 -16.21 4.25 -10.19
N GLY A 132 -15.98 5.26 -9.35
CA GLY A 132 -14.69 5.47 -8.68
C GLY A 132 -14.21 4.24 -7.91
N GLY A 133 -15.10 3.62 -7.13
CA GLY A 133 -14.79 2.41 -6.38
C GLY A 133 -14.47 1.20 -7.28
N MET A 134 -15.12 1.07 -8.45
CA MET A 134 -14.79 0.01 -9.40
C MET A 134 -13.43 0.25 -10.04
N ARG A 135 -13.08 1.49 -10.40
CA ARG A 135 -11.74 1.82 -10.89
C ARG A 135 -10.66 1.52 -9.85
N GLN A 136 -10.91 1.84 -8.58
CA GLN A 136 -9.98 1.55 -7.49
C GLN A 136 -9.75 0.05 -7.34
N ARG A 137 -10.81 -0.76 -7.38
CA ARG A 137 -10.71 -2.24 -7.37
C ARG A 137 -9.96 -2.79 -8.57
N ALA A 138 -10.17 -2.25 -9.76
CA ALA A 138 -9.41 -2.65 -10.96
C ALA A 138 -7.91 -2.27 -10.84
N SER A 139 -7.60 -1.11 -10.28
CA SER A 139 -6.21 -0.69 -10.00
C SER A 139 -5.55 -1.62 -8.98
N PHE A 140 -6.29 -2.01 -7.94
CA PHE A 140 -5.80 -2.96 -6.95
C PHE A 140 -5.54 -4.34 -7.59
N LEU A 141 -6.49 -4.88 -8.34
CA LEU A 141 -6.30 -6.15 -9.07
C LEU A 141 -5.08 -6.10 -9.98
N ARG A 142 -4.86 -4.99 -10.71
CA ARG A 142 -3.67 -4.81 -11.54
C ARG A 142 -2.37 -4.90 -10.74
N ALA A 143 -2.35 -4.39 -9.52
CA ALA A 143 -1.16 -4.43 -8.68
C ALA A 143 -0.78 -5.84 -8.21
N ILE A 144 -1.78 -6.73 -8.03
CA ILE A 144 -1.56 -8.03 -7.39
C ILE A 144 -1.60 -9.24 -8.33
N VAL A 145 -2.19 -9.09 -9.53
CA VAL A 145 -2.46 -10.22 -10.45
C VAL A 145 -1.20 -11.01 -10.84
N ASN A 146 -0.04 -10.38 -10.77
CA ASN A 146 1.27 -10.95 -11.05
C ASN A 146 1.90 -11.70 -9.87
N ASN A 147 1.22 -11.77 -8.75
CA ASN A 147 1.79 -12.30 -7.49
C ASN A 147 3.18 -11.70 -7.18
N PRO A 148 3.29 -10.38 -7.01
CA PRO A 148 4.57 -9.71 -6.75
C PRO A 148 5.11 -10.08 -5.36
N SER A 149 6.44 -10.00 -5.18
CA SER A 149 7.09 -10.25 -3.89
C SER A 149 6.77 -9.19 -2.85
N ILE A 150 6.59 -7.94 -3.30
CA ILE A 150 6.20 -6.79 -2.46
C ILE A 150 5.03 -6.07 -3.12
N ILE A 151 4.03 -5.73 -2.32
CA ILE A 151 2.86 -4.95 -2.73
C ILE A 151 2.92 -3.59 -2.04
N LEU A 152 2.95 -2.52 -2.82
CA LEU A 152 2.85 -1.14 -2.34
C LEU A 152 1.43 -0.64 -2.57
N LEU A 153 0.75 -0.23 -1.49
CA LEU A 153 -0.64 0.23 -1.52
C LEU A 153 -0.73 1.67 -0.99
N ASP A 154 -1.08 2.61 -1.85
CA ASP A 154 -1.23 4.03 -1.49
C ASP A 154 -2.71 4.38 -1.30
N GLU A 155 -3.16 4.41 -0.04
CA GLU A 155 -4.56 4.67 0.38
C GLU A 155 -5.59 3.77 -0.37
N PRO A 156 -5.45 2.42 -0.31
CA PRO A 156 -6.16 1.52 -1.21
C PRO A 156 -7.68 1.48 -1.02
N PHE A 157 -8.21 1.97 0.09
CA PHE A 157 -9.63 1.87 0.43
C PHE A 157 -10.33 3.23 0.56
N SER A 158 -9.63 4.34 0.30
CA SER A 158 -10.12 5.70 0.56
C SER A 158 -11.39 6.08 -0.19
N SER A 159 -11.62 5.55 -1.39
CA SER A 159 -12.81 5.85 -2.23
C SER A 159 -13.88 4.75 -2.20
N LEU A 160 -13.78 3.77 -1.29
CA LEU A 160 -14.73 2.68 -1.16
C LEU A 160 -15.79 2.97 -0.09
N ASP A 161 -17.03 2.57 -0.36
CA ASP A 161 -18.07 2.51 0.67
C ASP A 161 -17.73 1.49 1.76
N ALA A 162 -18.35 1.60 2.93
CA ALA A 162 -18.00 0.80 4.11
C ALA A 162 -18.11 -0.72 3.88
N LEU A 163 -19.12 -1.18 3.17
CA LEU A 163 -19.33 -2.62 2.93
C LEU A 163 -18.30 -3.18 1.93
N THR A 164 -18.04 -2.44 0.86
CA THR A 164 -17.03 -2.79 -0.14
C THR A 164 -15.63 -2.76 0.48
N ARG A 165 -15.32 -1.75 1.31
CA ARG A 165 -14.07 -1.62 2.04
C ARG A 165 -13.79 -2.87 2.89
N ARG A 166 -14.74 -3.28 3.73
CA ARG A 166 -14.62 -4.49 4.57
C ARG A 166 -14.36 -5.74 3.74
N LYS A 167 -15.09 -5.94 2.64
CA LYS A 167 -14.88 -7.09 1.74
C LYS A 167 -13.47 -7.09 1.16
N MET A 168 -12.97 -5.94 0.72
CA MET A 168 -11.64 -5.83 0.14
C MET A 168 -10.52 -6.00 1.18
N GLN A 169 -10.72 -5.52 2.40
CA GLN A 169 -9.79 -5.74 3.52
C GLN A 169 -9.70 -7.21 3.87
N SER A 170 -10.83 -7.89 4.04
CA SER A 170 -10.88 -9.34 4.29
C SER A 170 -10.20 -10.13 3.16
N TRP A 171 -10.50 -9.77 1.91
CA TRP A 171 -9.88 -10.40 0.75
C TRP A 171 -8.35 -10.19 0.73
N LEU A 172 -7.86 -8.99 1.07
CA LEU A 172 -6.41 -8.71 1.15
C LEU A 172 -5.73 -9.54 2.24
N LEU A 173 -6.35 -9.67 3.41
CA LEU A 173 -5.85 -10.53 4.48
C LEU A 173 -5.74 -11.99 4.04
N ASP A 174 -6.79 -12.52 3.40
CA ASP A 174 -6.79 -13.89 2.86
C ASP A 174 -5.69 -14.09 1.80
N LEU A 175 -5.50 -13.10 0.91
CA LEU A 175 -4.44 -13.14 -0.10
C LEU A 175 -3.05 -13.23 0.55
N CYS A 176 -2.79 -12.33 1.52
CA CYS A 176 -1.49 -12.29 2.21
C CYS A 176 -1.19 -13.59 2.94
N GLN A 177 -2.19 -14.19 3.59
CA GLN A 177 -2.02 -15.48 4.26
C GLN A 177 -1.72 -16.63 3.30
N ARG A 178 -2.41 -16.69 2.14
CA ARG A 178 -2.25 -17.78 1.17
C ARG A 178 -0.96 -17.69 0.36
N GLN A 179 -0.50 -16.48 0.04
CA GLN A 179 0.60 -16.26 -0.90
C GLN A 179 1.88 -15.78 -0.22
N SER A 180 1.85 -15.55 1.10
CA SER A 180 3.00 -15.04 1.86
C SER A 180 3.59 -13.76 1.22
N ASN A 181 2.72 -12.81 0.80
CA ASN A 181 3.16 -11.55 0.23
C ASN A 181 3.68 -10.62 1.32
N THR A 182 4.69 -9.84 0.97
CA THR A 182 5.09 -8.66 1.75
C THR A 182 4.26 -7.47 1.31
N VAL A 183 3.66 -6.76 2.25
CA VAL A 183 2.82 -5.57 1.95
C VAL A 183 3.36 -4.35 2.67
N PHE A 184 3.51 -3.26 1.94
CA PHE A 184 3.74 -1.95 2.51
C PHE A 184 2.61 -1.01 2.10
N MET A 185 1.81 -0.60 3.07
CA MET A 185 0.62 0.20 2.87
C MET A 185 0.78 1.61 3.44
N ILE A 186 0.19 2.57 2.77
CA ILE A 186 -0.03 3.92 3.27
C ILE A 186 -1.53 4.08 3.53
N THR A 187 -1.90 4.51 4.73
CA THR A 187 -3.26 4.95 5.06
C THR A 187 -3.22 6.05 6.10
N HIS A 188 -4.29 6.82 6.20
CA HIS A 188 -4.56 7.73 7.31
C HIS A 188 -5.60 7.15 8.29
N ASP A 189 -6.13 5.97 8.00
CA ASP A 189 -7.13 5.28 8.83
C ASP A 189 -6.43 4.32 9.80
N ILE A 190 -6.54 4.62 11.11
CA ILE A 190 -5.90 3.83 12.17
C ILE A 190 -6.52 2.43 12.27
N GLU A 191 -7.84 2.30 12.05
CA GLU A 191 -8.52 1.01 12.13
C GLU A 191 -8.07 0.09 11.00
N GLU A 192 -7.90 0.63 9.78
CA GLU A 192 -7.32 -0.12 8.66
C GLU A 192 -5.90 -0.61 8.99
N ALA A 193 -5.06 0.27 9.53
CA ALA A 193 -3.70 -0.07 9.90
C ALA A 193 -3.65 -1.19 10.96
N LEU A 194 -4.44 -1.08 12.03
CA LEU A 194 -4.50 -2.09 13.10
C LEU A 194 -5.08 -3.42 12.63
N LEU A 195 -6.10 -3.37 11.77
CA LEU A 195 -6.76 -4.58 11.27
C LEU A 195 -5.84 -5.40 10.37
N LEU A 196 -5.04 -4.72 9.53
CA LEU A 196 -4.31 -5.36 8.44
C LEU A 196 -2.85 -5.66 8.79
N SER A 197 -2.19 -4.81 9.59
CA SER A 197 -0.73 -4.82 9.71
C SER A 197 -0.22 -5.71 10.84
N ASP A 198 0.98 -6.21 10.66
CA ASP A 198 1.78 -6.82 11.73
C ASP A 198 2.56 -5.72 12.48
N ARG A 199 2.90 -4.62 11.77
CA ARG A 199 3.62 -3.49 12.32
C ARG A 199 3.17 -2.18 11.69
N ILE A 200 3.06 -1.14 12.51
CA ILE A 200 2.68 0.21 12.10
C ILE A 200 3.86 1.14 12.32
N LEU A 201 4.19 1.90 11.28
CA LEU A 201 5.19 2.97 11.32
C LEU A 201 4.46 4.31 11.38
N ILE A 202 4.71 5.10 12.41
CA ILE A 202 4.11 6.43 12.57
C ILE A 202 5.19 7.46 12.29
N CYS A 203 4.91 8.37 11.36
CA CYS A 203 5.75 9.53 11.13
C CYS A 203 5.50 10.55 12.23
N THR A 204 6.50 10.79 13.06
CA THR A 204 6.41 11.71 14.20
C THR A 204 6.82 13.14 13.86
N GLU A 205 7.53 13.35 12.76
CA GLU A 205 8.01 14.67 12.35
C GLU A 205 8.23 14.78 10.83
N LEU A 206 8.26 16.01 10.34
CA LEU A 206 8.65 16.30 8.96
C LEU A 206 9.92 17.18 8.96
N PRO A 207 10.88 16.85 8.10
CA PRO A 207 10.93 15.74 7.13
C PRO A 207 10.92 14.37 7.80
N TYR A 208 10.54 13.31 7.05
CA TYR A 208 10.65 11.93 7.55
C TYR A 208 12.08 11.63 7.99
N ARG A 209 12.32 11.55 9.27
CA ARG A 209 13.60 11.16 9.89
C ARG A 209 13.43 9.90 10.72
N ASN A 210 12.56 10.02 11.71
CA ASN A 210 12.30 8.96 12.66
C ASN A 210 10.87 8.45 12.47
N LEU A 211 10.73 7.13 12.43
CA LEU A 211 9.44 6.49 12.44
C LEU A 211 9.27 5.76 13.78
N LYS A 212 8.19 6.07 14.49
CA LYS A 212 7.83 5.28 15.67
C LYS A 212 7.22 3.97 15.20
N SER A 213 7.82 2.85 15.57
CA SER A 213 7.33 1.51 15.25
C SER A 213 6.43 0.99 16.37
N ILE A 214 5.27 0.46 16.01
CA ILE A 214 4.32 -0.20 16.92
C ILE A 214 4.01 -1.57 16.33
N ASP A 215 4.31 -2.63 17.09
CA ASP A 215 3.95 -3.99 16.74
C ASP A 215 2.48 -4.25 17.09
N VAL A 216 1.73 -4.85 16.16
CA VAL A 216 0.31 -5.17 16.35
C VAL A 216 0.19 -6.61 16.80
N ASN A 217 0.23 -6.83 18.12
CA ASN A 217 0.23 -8.15 18.75
C ASN A 217 -1.18 -8.77 18.90
N ILE A 218 -2.12 -8.41 18.04
CA ILE A 218 -3.47 -8.97 18.00
C ILE A 218 -3.43 -10.22 17.11
N GLU A 219 -3.95 -11.33 17.63
CA GLU A 219 -3.95 -12.61 16.90
C GLU A 219 -4.69 -12.54 15.55
N ARG A 220 -4.23 -13.34 14.59
CA ARG A 220 -4.89 -13.55 13.29
C ARG A 220 -5.71 -14.86 13.33
N PRO A 221 -6.84 -14.96 12.61
CA PRO A 221 -7.37 -14.01 11.64
C PRO A 221 -8.09 -12.84 12.31
N ARG A 222 -7.80 -11.62 11.89
CA ARG A 222 -8.50 -10.43 12.33
C ARG A 222 -9.70 -10.16 11.42
N ASN A 223 -10.78 -9.71 12.02
CA ASN A 223 -12.01 -9.37 11.32
C ASN A 223 -12.65 -8.12 11.96
N TYR A 224 -13.86 -7.77 11.52
CA TYR A 224 -14.56 -6.62 12.08
C TYR A 224 -14.83 -6.73 13.60
N GLU A 225 -15.08 -7.93 14.13
CA GLU A 225 -15.31 -8.13 15.57
C GLU A 225 -14.05 -7.83 16.38
N THR A 226 -12.87 -8.07 15.79
CA THR A 226 -11.58 -7.72 16.40
C THR A 226 -11.51 -6.23 16.73
N THR A 227 -12.14 -5.35 15.94
CA THR A 227 -12.15 -3.89 16.19
C THR A 227 -12.89 -3.49 17.47
N LEU A 228 -13.66 -4.39 18.05
CA LEU A 228 -14.41 -4.18 19.30
C LEU A 228 -13.68 -4.74 20.53
N SER A 229 -12.54 -5.40 20.36
CA SER A 229 -11.77 -5.94 21.48
C SER A 229 -11.07 -4.84 22.28
N SER A 230 -10.83 -5.09 23.56
CA SER A 230 -10.10 -4.17 24.46
C SER A 230 -8.69 -3.87 23.95
N GLU A 231 -7.99 -4.89 23.49
CA GLU A 231 -6.63 -4.79 22.96
C GLU A 231 -6.57 -3.87 21.71
N PHE A 232 -7.57 -3.99 20.81
CA PHE A 232 -7.65 -3.13 19.64
C PHE A 232 -7.90 -1.67 20.03
N ILE A 233 -8.81 -1.43 20.99
CA ILE A 233 -9.16 -0.09 21.48
C ILE A 233 -7.97 0.55 22.20
N GLU A 234 -7.22 -0.20 22.98
CA GLU A 234 -6.01 0.28 23.67
C GLU A 234 -4.92 0.68 22.67
N LEU A 235 -4.60 -0.18 21.70
CA LEU A 235 -3.63 0.14 20.64
C LEU A 235 -4.07 1.35 19.80
N LYS A 236 -5.37 1.46 19.49
CA LYS A 236 -5.90 2.62 18.78
C LYS A 236 -5.69 3.90 19.58
N ARG A 237 -5.92 3.87 20.90
CA ARG A 237 -5.68 5.01 21.80
C ARG A 237 -4.20 5.40 21.82
N ASP A 238 -3.30 4.42 21.90
CA ASP A 238 -1.87 4.67 21.89
C ASP A 238 -1.40 5.35 20.61
N ILE A 239 -1.93 4.91 19.46
CA ILE A 239 -1.63 5.54 18.16
C ILE A 239 -2.16 6.98 18.14
N LEU A 240 -3.38 7.22 18.61
CA LEU A 240 -3.96 8.57 18.69
C LEU A 240 -3.12 9.49 19.56
N ASN A 241 -2.73 9.05 20.75
CA ASN A 241 -1.86 9.84 21.65
C ASN A 241 -0.54 10.23 20.99
N VAL A 242 0.03 9.33 20.18
CA VAL A 242 1.25 9.63 19.41
C VAL A 242 0.97 10.67 18.34
N LEU A 243 -0.14 10.58 17.62
CA LEU A 243 -0.50 11.54 16.57
C LEU A 243 -0.85 12.93 17.16
N ASP A 244 -1.58 12.97 18.26
CA ASP A 244 -1.95 14.23 18.96
C ASP A 244 -0.70 14.98 19.45
N SER A 245 0.28 14.26 20.01
CA SER A 245 1.56 14.85 20.41
C SER A 245 2.34 15.52 19.28
N LEU A 246 2.05 15.15 18.03
CA LEU A 246 2.63 15.76 16.83
C LEU A 246 1.95 17.06 16.43
N GLU A 247 0.65 17.19 16.68
CA GLU A 247 -0.10 18.42 16.37
C GLU A 247 0.23 19.52 17.37
N GLU A 248 0.37 19.18 18.65
CA GLU A 248 0.75 20.13 19.71
C GLU A 248 2.14 20.76 19.47
N ASN A 249 3.11 19.97 18.99
CA ASN A 249 4.43 20.45 18.64
C ASN A 249 4.47 21.37 17.40
N LYS A 250 3.40 21.40 16.59
CA LYS A 250 3.27 22.31 15.44
C LYS A 250 2.61 23.66 15.80
N GLY A 251 1.86 23.71 16.90
CA GLY A 251 1.13 24.91 17.35
C GLY A 251 1.95 25.89 18.19
N GLY A 252 3.22 25.62 18.41
CA GLY A 252 4.14 26.41 19.27
C GLY A 252 5.12 27.32 18.52
N ILE A 253 4.78 27.81 17.28
CA ILE A 253 5.57 28.82 16.55
C ILE A 253 4.69 29.99 16.18
#